data_d865447d51d28bf8869d5c433f5c34ad
#
_entry.id   d865447d51d28bf8869d5c433f5c34ad
#
_cell.length_a   1.000
_cell.length_b   1.000
_cell.length_c   1.000
_cell.angle_alpha   90.00
_cell.angle_beta   90.00
_cell.angle_gamma   90.00
#
_symmetry.space_group_name_H-M   'P 1'
#
loop_
_entity.id
_entity.type
_entity.pdbx_description
1 polymer ?
#
loop_
_entity_poly.entity_id
_entity_poly.type
_entity_poly.pdbx_seq_one_letter_code
_entity_poly.pdbx_strand_id
1 'polypeptide(L)'
;MMMRLPLMRVYIFLFSTLFLISSCEEPFIPENLQQEPQIVVEGFIEAGDGANPAYLVLTKTLPFLSSISSETLNNNYISGAKVTLSDGSKTINLSELCFKDLPPALKVEAAKILGFNVSANNFIPNVCFYADLNFAMPGQAGKTYQIEILTEGKKITASTTIPIPVSLDSLKFIPNAGANQDSFLLLTSKLSDPIAQQNFYRYQVKMGDGPFITPGGGSLFDDRLFNGQNFRLNLPRPGGDGESFNISTFGLYPVGKETTIRWVNMDQSLFDFWNTLEFSINNQGPFSTYTRVKTNVKGALGVWGGLYAKNYTITVKK
;
A
#
# COMPACT_ATOMS: atom_id res chain seq x y z
N MET A 1 25.22 -12.54 75.24
CA MET A 1 23.99 -11.91 74.78
C MET A 1 24.33 -10.67 74.00
N MET A 2 25.06 -10.79 72.87
CA MET A 2 25.52 -9.62 72.08
C MET A 2 25.76 -9.96 70.63
N MET A 3 24.75 -10.56 69.89
CA MET A 3 24.97 -10.93 68.54
C MET A 3 23.69 -10.75 67.63
N ARG A 4 22.73 -9.96 68.08
CA ARG A 4 21.46 -9.71 67.26
C ARG A 4 21.36 -8.29 66.68
N LEU A 5 22.21 -7.34 67.02
CA LEU A 5 22.17 -5.97 66.54
C LEU A 5 22.57 -5.80 65.03
N PRO A 6 23.57 -6.51 64.48
CA PRO A 6 23.94 -6.30 63.08
C PRO A 6 22.91 -6.84 62.10
N LEU A 7 22.25 -7.97 62.39
CA LEU A 7 21.23 -8.54 61.51
C LEU A 7 19.99 -7.63 61.40
N MET A 8 19.54 -7.05 62.48
CA MET A 8 18.37 -6.13 62.47
C MET A 8 18.65 -4.86 61.67
N ARG A 9 19.87 -4.33 61.67
CA ARG A 9 20.30 -3.20 60.84
C ARG A 9 20.33 -3.57 59.36
N VAL A 10 20.74 -4.77 59.00
CA VAL A 10 20.73 -5.29 57.62
C VAL A 10 19.29 -5.43 57.10
N TYR A 11 18.36 -5.95 57.89
CA TYR A 11 16.95 -6.08 57.50
C TYR A 11 16.27 -4.71 57.35
N ILE A 12 16.58 -3.75 58.20
CA ILE A 12 16.03 -2.38 58.08
C ILE A 12 16.60 -1.71 56.83
N PHE A 13 17.85 -1.93 56.46
CA PHE A 13 18.46 -1.38 55.26
C PHE A 13 17.90 -2.05 54.01
N LEU A 14 17.69 -3.37 54.01
CA LEU A 14 17.05 -4.11 52.91
C LEU A 14 15.58 -3.69 52.73
N PHE A 15 14.83 -3.46 53.80
CA PHE A 15 13.44 -3.03 53.75
C PHE A 15 13.31 -1.56 53.25
N SER A 16 14.28 -0.71 53.64
CA SER A 16 14.33 0.68 53.14
C SER A 16 14.69 0.78 51.67
N THR A 17 15.54 -0.11 51.15
CA THR A 17 15.87 -0.18 49.71
C THR A 17 14.71 -0.71 48.85
N LEU A 18 13.87 -1.55 49.41
CA LEU A 18 12.68 -2.09 48.68
C LEU A 18 11.63 -1.01 48.43
N PHE A 19 11.53 0.03 49.26
CA PHE A 19 10.63 1.16 49.09
C PHE A 19 11.11 2.20 48.07
N LEU A 20 12.39 2.16 47.66
CA LEU A 20 12.94 3.11 46.68
C LEU A 20 12.76 2.64 45.23
N ILE A 21 12.22 1.45 44.99
CA ILE A 21 12.01 0.89 43.63
C ILE A 21 10.56 1.03 43.15
N SER A 22 9.65 1.58 43.94
CA SER A 22 8.31 1.95 43.45
C SER A 22 8.36 3.31 42.75
N SER A 23 9.06 3.37 41.62
CA SER A 23 8.93 4.47 40.67
C SER A 23 7.57 4.31 39.96
N CYS A 24 6.59 5.10 40.30
CA CYS A 24 5.40 5.27 39.49
C CYS A 24 5.85 5.96 38.20
N GLU A 25 5.99 5.21 37.12
CA GLU A 25 6.08 5.80 35.77
C GLU A 25 4.68 6.28 35.38
N GLU A 26 4.42 7.56 35.54
CA GLU A 26 3.28 8.17 34.86
C GLU A 26 3.60 8.23 33.36
N PRO A 27 2.73 7.70 32.49
CA PRO A 27 2.93 7.82 31.06
C PRO A 27 2.93 9.31 30.67
N PHE A 28 4.08 9.82 30.29
CA PHE A 28 4.22 11.16 29.76
C PHE A 28 3.56 11.23 28.38
N ILE A 29 2.39 11.84 28.31
CA ILE A 29 1.70 12.13 27.04
C ILE A 29 2.03 13.58 26.67
N PRO A 30 2.90 13.82 25.67
CA PRO A 30 3.18 15.17 25.21
C PRO A 30 1.90 15.85 24.72
N GLU A 31 1.64 17.07 25.16
CA GLU A 31 0.44 17.84 24.75
C GLU A 31 0.29 18.01 23.23
N ASN A 32 1.40 17.97 22.49
CA ASN A 32 1.45 18.11 21.04
C ASN A 32 1.00 16.85 20.26
N LEU A 33 0.67 15.73 20.94
CA LEU A 33 0.16 14.51 20.29
C LEU A 33 -1.36 14.52 20.07
N GLN A 34 -2.07 15.50 20.59
CA GLN A 34 -3.50 15.71 20.34
C GLN A 34 -3.70 16.57 19.08
N GLN A 35 -3.25 16.07 17.94
CA GLN A 35 -3.61 16.71 16.66
C GLN A 35 -5.04 16.33 16.30
N GLU A 36 -5.81 17.33 15.82
CA GLU A 36 -7.14 17.05 15.27
C GLU A 36 -7.04 16.06 14.11
N PRO A 37 -7.95 15.07 14.04
CA PRO A 37 -7.97 14.12 12.94
C PRO A 37 -8.04 14.84 11.60
N GLN A 38 -7.11 14.51 10.70
CA GLN A 38 -7.07 15.05 9.34
C GLN A 38 -7.76 14.09 8.38
N ILE A 39 -8.41 14.64 7.37
CA ILE A 39 -8.99 13.83 6.28
C ILE A 39 -7.85 13.23 5.45
N VAL A 40 -8.00 11.94 5.11
CA VAL A 40 -7.11 11.20 4.23
C VAL A 40 -7.90 10.75 3.01
N VAL A 41 -7.39 11.02 1.85
CA VAL A 41 -7.93 10.57 0.55
C VAL A 41 -7.01 9.49 0.01
N GLU A 42 -7.56 8.32 -0.29
CA GLU A 42 -6.85 7.28 -1.03
C GLU A 42 -7.71 6.88 -2.22
N GLY A 43 -7.26 7.21 -3.42
CA GLY A 43 -8.06 6.95 -4.61
C GLY A 43 -7.23 6.82 -5.86
N PHE A 44 -7.81 6.10 -6.85
CA PHE A 44 -7.12 5.73 -8.07
C PHE A 44 -8.04 5.81 -9.28
N ILE A 45 -7.46 6.16 -10.42
CA ILE A 45 -8.03 5.96 -11.72
C ILE A 45 -7.07 5.13 -12.56
N GLU A 46 -7.59 4.04 -13.14
CA GLU A 46 -6.80 3.04 -13.81
C GLU A 46 -7.12 2.98 -15.32
N ALA A 47 -6.09 2.68 -16.11
CA ALA A 47 -6.21 2.28 -17.51
C ALA A 47 -5.47 0.97 -17.76
N GLY A 48 -5.75 0.34 -18.90
CA GLY A 48 -5.08 -0.90 -19.31
C GLY A 48 -5.82 -2.17 -18.92
N ASP A 49 -5.09 -3.25 -18.73
CA ASP A 49 -5.66 -4.58 -18.54
C ASP A 49 -6.31 -4.73 -17.15
N GLY A 50 -7.59 -5.07 -17.12
CA GLY A 50 -8.35 -5.26 -15.89
C GLY A 50 -8.47 -3.99 -15.06
N ALA A 51 -8.52 -2.82 -15.73
CA ALA A 51 -8.72 -1.54 -15.07
C ALA A 51 -10.01 -1.53 -14.25
N ASN A 52 -9.91 -1.11 -13.01
CA ASN A 52 -11.05 -0.90 -12.14
C ASN A 52 -11.74 0.43 -12.46
N PRO A 53 -13.05 0.58 -12.12
CA PRO A 53 -13.67 1.90 -12.10
C PRO A 53 -12.85 2.87 -11.24
N ALA A 54 -12.87 4.16 -11.59
CA ALA A 54 -12.29 5.16 -10.71
C ALA A 54 -12.95 5.11 -9.33
N TYR A 55 -12.16 5.09 -8.28
CA TYR A 55 -12.67 5.02 -6.91
C TYR A 55 -11.79 5.78 -5.92
N LEU A 56 -12.35 6.15 -4.79
CA LEU A 56 -11.61 6.65 -3.65
C LEU A 56 -12.28 6.28 -2.32
N VAL A 57 -11.44 6.22 -1.29
CA VAL A 57 -11.83 6.05 0.11
C VAL A 57 -11.49 7.34 0.85
N LEU A 58 -12.38 7.75 1.75
CA LEU A 58 -12.15 8.87 2.66
C LEU A 58 -12.09 8.35 4.10
N THR A 59 -10.99 8.65 4.77
CA THR A 59 -10.78 8.29 6.17
C THR A 59 -10.28 9.47 6.97
N LYS A 60 -10.13 9.28 8.29
CA LYS A 60 -9.46 10.25 9.19
C LYS A 60 -8.17 9.63 9.74
N THR A 61 -7.18 10.46 10.01
CA THR A 61 -6.01 10.02 10.77
C THR A 61 -6.44 9.62 12.18
N LEU A 62 -5.85 8.55 12.71
CA LEU A 62 -6.05 8.16 14.10
C LEU A 62 -5.04 8.88 15.00
N PRO A 63 -5.42 9.24 16.23
CA PRO A 63 -4.47 9.75 17.22
C PRO A 63 -3.35 8.73 17.48
N PHE A 64 -2.12 9.18 17.66
CA PHE A 64 -0.94 8.32 17.81
C PHE A 64 -1.06 7.26 18.92
N LEU A 65 -1.75 7.59 20.02
CA LEU A 65 -1.96 6.72 21.17
C LEU A 65 -3.31 6.00 21.17
N SER A 66 -4.06 6.05 20.05
CA SER A 66 -5.33 5.34 19.99
C SER A 66 -5.14 3.83 19.89
N SER A 67 -5.93 3.08 20.64
CA SER A 67 -6.05 1.63 20.42
C SER A 67 -6.85 1.38 19.14
N ILE A 68 -6.32 0.51 18.27
CA ILE A 68 -7.03 0.09 17.05
C ILE A 68 -8.03 -0.99 17.45
N SER A 69 -9.31 -0.63 17.50
CA SER A 69 -10.43 -1.57 17.70
C SER A 69 -11.27 -1.66 16.43
N SER A 70 -12.11 -2.69 16.33
CA SER A 70 -13.08 -2.80 15.22
C SER A 70 -14.03 -1.60 15.16
N GLU A 71 -14.41 -1.03 16.30
CA GLU A 71 -15.23 0.16 16.37
C GLU A 71 -14.50 1.39 15.85
N THR A 72 -13.23 1.59 16.26
CA THR A 72 -12.37 2.67 15.76
C THR A 72 -12.23 2.59 14.24
N LEU A 73 -12.00 1.38 13.69
CA LEU A 73 -11.88 1.19 12.25
C LEU A 73 -13.20 1.48 11.52
N ASN A 74 -14.34 1.03 12.04
CA ASN A 74 -15.64 1.30 11.43
C ASN A 74 -16.01 2.78 11.41
N ASN A 75 -15.62 3.53 12.43
CA ASN A 75 -15.92 4.96 12.57
C ASN A 75 -14.92 5.86 11.86
N ASN A 76 -13.86 5.30 11.29
CA ASN A 76 -12.80 6.08 10.64
C ASN A 76 -13.13 6.50 9.21
N TYR A 77 -14.15 5.89 8.59
CA TYR A 77 -14.58 6.22 7.22
C TYR A 77 -15.53 7.40 7.19
N ILE A 78 -15.35 8.29 6.19
CA ILE A 78 -16.19 9.47 5.98
C ILE A 78 -17.24 9.13 4.92
N SER A 79 -18.50 9.20 5.30
CA SER A 79 -19.66 9.04 4.43
C SER A 79 -20.37 10.38 4.14
N GLY A 80 -21.21 10.40 3.13
CA GLY A 80 -22.02 11.58 2.77
C GLY A 80 -21.23 12.71 2.08
N ALA A 81 -20.01 12.44 1.60
CA ALA A 81 -19.26 13.42 0.82
C ALA A 81 -19.82 13.55 -0.61
N LYS A 82 -19.79 14.75 -1.16
CA LYS A 82 -20.00 14.95 -2.60
C LYS A 82 -18.67 14.86 -3.29
N VAL A 83 -18.51 13.85 -4.15
CA VAL A 83 -17.28 13.60 -4.91
C VAL A 83 -17.54 13.73 -6.40
N THR A 84 -16.77 14.58 -7.07
CA THR A 84 -16.80 14.73 -8.53
C THR A 84 -15.47 14.35 -9.15
N LEU A 85 -15.54 13.75 -10.35
CA LEU A 85 -14.39 13.40 -11.18
C LEU A 85 -14.53 14.10 -12.54
N SER A 86 -13.45 14.74 -13.00
CA SER A 86 -13.43 15.46 -14.27
C SER A 86 -12.19 15.12 -15.09
N ASP A 87 -12.34 14.99 -16.41
CA ASP A 87 -11.25 14.89 -17.39
C ASP A 87 -10.96 16.21 -18.12
N GLY A 88 -11.55 17.32 -17.62
CA GLY A 88 -11.47 18.64 -18.22
C GLY A 88 -12.56 18.92 -19.28
N SER A 89 -13.13 17.90 -19.92
CA SER A 89 -14.23 18.02 -20.88
C SER A 89 -15.57 17.58 -20.30
N LYS A 90 -15.55 16.59 -19.43
CA LYS A 90 -16.72 15.99 -18.78
C LYS A 90 -16.50 15.95 -17.26
N THR A 91 -17.57 16.10 -16.51
CA THR A 91 -17.58 15.91 -15.06
C THR A 91 -18.68 14.94 -14.67
N ILE A 92 -18.36 13.99 -13.80
CA ILE A 92 -19.31 13.01 -13.25
C ILE A 92 -19.30 13.07 -11.72
N ASN A 93 -20.36 12.59 -11.07
CA ASN A 93 -20.37 12.33 -9.64
C ASN A 93 -20.01 10.86 -9.40
N LEU A 94 -19.13 10.61 -8.44
CA LEU A 94 -18.90 9.26 -7.94
C LEU A 94 -20.00 8.90 -6.94
N SER A 95 -20.47 7.66 -7.00
CA SER A 95 -21.51 7.16 -6.11
C SER A 95 -20.89 6.59 -4.85
N GLU A 96 -21.47 6.91 -3.71
CA GLU A 96 -21.08 6.29 -2.44
C GLU A 96 -21.63 4.86 -2.33
N LEU A 97 -20.78 3.95 -1.88
CA LEU A 97 -21.12 2.58 -1.54
C LEU A 97 -20.54 2.22 -0.18
N CYS A 98 -21.32 1.58 0.66
CA CYS A 98 -20.85 1.04 1.93
C CYS A 98 -20.94 -0.49 1.92
N PHE A 99 -19.94 -1.16 2.48
CA PHE A 99 -19.87 -2.63 2.51
C PHE A 99 -21.12 -3.27 3.15
N LYS A 100 -21.68 -2.64 4.19
CA LYS A 100 -22.91 -3.13 4.84
C LYS A 100 -24.06 -3.30 3.87
N ASP A 101 -24.13 -2.43 2.85
CA ASP A 101 -25.27 -2.33 1.92
C ASP A 101 -25.06 -3.18 0.65
N LEU A 102 -23.83 -3.75 0.44
CA LEU A 102 -23.52 -4.56 -0.72
C LEU A 102 -24.05 -5.99 -0.61
N PRO A 103 -24.55 -6.57 -1.71
CA PRO A 103 -24.77 -8.01 -1.81
C PRO A 103 -23.46 -8.81 -1.58
N PRO A 104 -23.52 -10.04 -1.03
CA PRO A 104 -22.32 -10.82 -0.69
C PRO A 104 -21.30 -10.97 -1.84
N ALA A 105 -21.79 -11.22 -3.06
CA ALA A 105 -20.91 -11.34 -4.23
C ALA A 105 -20.13 -10.06 -4.54
N LEU A 106 -20.79 -8.89 -4.45
CA LEU A 106 -20.18 -7.59 -4.67
C LEU A 106 -19.25 -7.18 -3.53
N LYS A 107 -19.48 -7.65 -2.30
CA LYS A 107 -18.55 -7.43 -1.18
C LYS A 107 -17.18 -8.03 -1.46
N VAL A 108 -17.14 -9.23 -2.02
CA VAL A 108 -15.88 -9.91 -2.36
C VAL A 108 -15.10 -9.12 -3.41
N GLU A 109 -15.77 -8.66 -4.47
CA GLU A 109 -15.12 -7.88 -5.52
C GLU A 109 -14.66 -6.50 -5.04
N ALA A 110 -15.51 -5.80 -4.29
CA ALA A 110 -15.15 -4.51 -3.70
C ALA A 110 -13.96 -4.65 -2.73
N ALA A 111 -13.93 -5.72 -1.91
CA ALA A 111 -12.82 -5.98 -1.01
C ALA A 111 -11.51 -6.22 -1.77
N LYS A 112 -11.53 -6.97 -2.87
CA LYS A 112 -10.34 -7.18 -3.73
C LYS A 112 -9.82 -5.86 -4.32
N ILE A 113 -10.72 -5.01 -4.84
CA ILE A 113 -10.38 -3.69 -5.38
C ILE A 113 -9.72 -2.81 -4.31
N LEU A 114 -10.27 -2.83 -3.10
CA LEU A 114 -9.77 -2.05 -1.96
C LEU A 114 -8.57 -2.70 -1.25
N GLY A 115 -8.08 -3.85 -1.74
CA GLY A 115 -6.91 -4.53 -1.18
C GLY A 115 -7.17 -5.30 0.13
N PHE A 116 -8.44 -5.53 0.49
CA PHE A 116 -8.77 -6.35 1.67
C PHE A 116 -8.64 -7.84 1.35
N ASN A 117 -7.95 -8.57 2.22
CA ASN A 117 -7.92 -10.04 2.14
C ASN A 117 -9.21 -10.63 2.71
N VAL A 118 -10.08 -11.12 1.82
CA VAL A 118 -11.38 -11.71 2.19
C VAL A 118 -11.19 -13.21 2.42
N SER A 119 -10.81 -13.61 3.62
CA SER A 119 -10.97 -14.99 4.08
C SER A 119 -12.22 -15.10 4.96
N ALA A 120 -12.82 -16.32 5.02
CA ALA A 120 -14.10 -16.55 5.69
C ALA A 120 -14.17 -16.11 7.17
N ASN A 121 -13.02 -15.85 7.80
CA ASN A 121 -12.90 -15.47 9.21
C ASN A 121 -12.32 -14.05 9.43
N ASN A 122 -12.08 -13.28 8.36
CA ASN A 122 -11.52 -11.94 8.52
C ASN A 122 -12.62 -10.90 8.71
N PHE A 123 -12.47 -10.10 9.74
CA PHE A 123 -13.28 -8.90 9.93
C PHE A 123 -13.03 -7.92 8.77
N ILE A 124 -14.09 -7.59 8.03
CA ILE A 124 -14.08 -6.52 7.06
C ILE A 124 -14.73 -5.32 7.72
N PRO A 125 -14.01 -4.21 7.92
CA PRO A 125 -14.60 -2.99 8.45
C PRO A 125 -15.78 -2.54 7.58
N ASN A 126 -16.72 -1.80 8.16
CA ASN A 126 -17.79 -1.19 7.38
C ASN A 126 -17.25 0.00 6.55
N VAL A 127 -16.49 -0.33 5.52
CA VAL A 127 -15.88 0.64 4.62
C VAL A 127 -16.95 1.28 3.75
N CYS A 128 -16.94 2.62 3.68
CA CYS A 128 -17.65 3.35 2.64
C CYS A 128 -16.61 3.90 1.65
N PHE A 129 -16.90 3.83 0.37
CA PHE A 129 -16.05 4.31 -0.71
C PHE A 129 -16.89 4.94 -1.81
N TYR A 130 -16.26 5.76 -2.65
CA TYR A 130 -16.89 6.48 -3.76
C TYR A 130 -16.35 5.94 -5.07
N ALA A 131 -17.23 5.54 -6.01
CA ALA A 131 -16.80 4.93 -7.27
C ALA A 131 -17.66 5.34 -8.46
N ASP A 132 -17.05 5.28 -9.67
CA ASP A 132 -17.74 5.39 -10.96
C ASP A 132 -18.36 4.04 -11.36
N LEU A 133 -19.48 3.69 -10.77
CA LEU A 133 -20.14 2.38 -10.95
C LEU A 133 -20.57 2.08 -12.37
N ASN A 134 -20.76 3.10 -13.17
CA ASN A 134 -21.25 2.96 -14.55
C ASN A 134 -20.12 3.01 -15.57
N PHE A 135 -18.86 3.07 -15.16
CA PHE A 135 -17.73 3.31 -16.06
C PHE A 135 -17.96 4.52 -16.99
N ALA A 136 -18.59 5.56 -16.46
CA ALA A 136 -18.92 6.75 -17.22
C ALA A 136 -17.68 7.58 -17.59
N MET A 137 -16.56 7.38 -16.87
CA MET A 137 -15.27 8.01 -17.12
C MET A 137 -14.11 7.00 -16.94
N PRO A 138 -13.94 6.08 -17.92
CA PRO A 138 -12.82 5.14 -17.87
C PRO A 138 -11.47 5.87 -18.00
N GLY A 139 -10.46 5.37 -17.31
CA GLY A 139 -9.09 5.88 -17.42
C GLY A 139 -8.52 5.70 -18.82
N GLN A 140 -7.76 6.68 -19.31
CA GLN A 140 -7.08 6.67 -20.60
C GLN A 140 -5.65 7.17 -20.46
N ALA A 141 -4.70 6.47 -21.07
CA ALA A 141 -3.31 6.89 -21.09
C ALA A 141 -3.14 8.31 -21.66
N GLY A 142 -2.29 9.11 -21.02
CA GLY A 142 -2.01 10.48 -21.39
C GLY A 142 -3.05 11.51 -20.93
N LYS A 143 -4.18 11.08 -20.35
CA LYS A 143 -5.21 12.00 -19.85
C LYS A 143 -5.01 12.39 -18.39
N THR A 144 -5.36 13.63 -18.08
CA THR A 144 -5.38 14.20 -16.74
C THR A 144 -6.79 14.14 -16.16
N TYR A 145 -6.88 13.73 -14.90
CA TYR A 145 -8.11 13.58 -14.14
C TYR A 145 -8.04 14.34 -12.83
N GLN A 146 -9.09 15.09 -12.55
CA GLN A 146 -9.21 15.92 -11.35
C GLN A 146 -10.37 15.43 -10.50
N ILE A 147 -10.16 15.39 -9.20
CA ILE A 147 -11.23 15.19 -8.21
C ILE A 147 -11.50 16.46 -7.41
N GLU A 148 -12.76 16.66 -7.10
CA GLU A 148 -13.20 17.62 -6.10
C GLU A 148 -14.10 16.92 -5.09
N ILE A 149 -13.82 17.11 -3.81
CA ILE A 149 -14.51 16.49 -2.68
C ILE A 149 -15.02 17.60 -1.78
N LEU A 150 -16.30 17.58 -1.50
CA LEU A 150 -16.93 18.46 -0.51
C LEU A 150 -17.42 17.60 0.65
N THR A 151 -16.82 17.80 1.82
CA THR A 151 -17.16 17.06 3.05
C THR A 151 -16.79 17.86 4.29
N GLU A 152 -17.59 17.75 5.34
CA GLU A 152 -17.35 18.40 6.64
C GLU A 152 -17.03 19.92 6.51
N GLY A 153 -17.69 20.61 5.56
CA GLY A 153 -17.45 22.04 5.29
C GLY A 153 -16.12 22.35 4.60
N LYS A 154 -15.34 21.34 4.22
CA LYS A 154 -14.04 21.47 3.52
C LYS A 154 -14.19 21.17 2.04
N LYS A 155 -13.37 21.88 1.24
CA LYS A 155 -13.17 21.59 -0.19
C LYS A 155 -11.78 21.00 -0.36
N ILE A 156 -11.72 19.79 -0.91
CA ILE A 156 -10.50 19.03 -1.16
C ILE A 156 -10.38 18.81 -2.67
N THR A 157 -9.19 18.96 -3.22
CA THR A 157 -8.94 18.76 -4.65
C THR A 157 -7.63 18.02 -4.89
N ALA A 158 -7.59 17.23 -5.96
CA ALA A 158 -6.36 16.61 -6.43
C ALA A 158 -6.41 16.42 -7.95
N SER A 159 -5.23 16.26 -8.54
CA SER A 159 -5.07 16.00 -9.97
C SER A 159 -4.02 14.94 -10.20
N THR A 160 -4.25 14.08 -11.19
CA THR A 160 -3.31 13.05 -11.63
C THR A 160 -3.37 12.90 -13.14
N THR A 161 -2.28 12.41 -13.74
CA THR A 161 -2.26 12.08 -15.18
C THR A 161 -1.89 10.62 -15.33
N ILE A 162 -2.72 9.82 -15.99
CA ILE A 162 -2.36 8.44 -16.34
C ILE A 162 -1.21 8.49 -17.35
N PRO A 163 -0.04 7.91 -17.05
CA PRO A 163 1.11 8.01 -17.96
C PRO A 163 0.86 7.23 -19.25
N ILE A 164 1.60 7.61 -20.31
CA ILE A 164 1.77 6.77 -21.50
C ILE A 164 2.59 5.55 -21.05
N PRO A 165 2.07 4.31 -21.27
CA PRO A 165 2.73 3.14 -20.70
C PRO A 165 4.00 2.76 -21.44
N VAL A 166 5.03 2.40 -20.69
CA VAL A 166 6.21 1.67 -21.16
C VAL A 166 6.01 0.19 -20.84
N SER A 167 5.96 -0.64 -21.86
CA SER A 167 5.70 -2.07 -21.74
C SER A 167 7.01 -2.85 -21.50
N LEU A 168 6.90 -4.01 -20.85
CA LEU A 168 7.99 -4.96 -20.85
C LEU A 168 8.15 -5.59 -22.25
N ASP A 169 9.38 -5.60 -22.79
CA ASP A 169 9.64 -6.08 -24.15
C ASP A 169 9.62 -7.61 -24.22
N SER A 170 10.13 -8.25 -23.17
CA SER A 170 10.19 -9.72 -23.12
C SER A 170 10.28 -10.20 -21.69
N LEU A 171 9.60 -11.29 -21.39
CA LEU A 171 9.68 -12.01 -20.13
C LEU A 171 10.32 -13.38 -20.39
N LYS A 172 11.35 -13.72 -19.63
CA LYS A 172 12.05 -15.00 -19.75
C LYS A 172 12.36 -15.57 -18.38
N PHE A 173 12.13 -16.88 -18.23
CA PHE A 173 12.67 -17.63 -17.12
C PHE A 173 14.09 -18.06 -17.45
N ILE A 174 14.99 -17.87 -16.49
CA ILE A 174 16.39 -18.31 -16.60
C ILE A 174 16.74 -19.18 -15.39
N PRO A 175 17.69 -20.12 -15.54
CA PRO A 175 18.21 -20.90 -14.42
C PRO A 175 18.75 -19.97 -13.34
N ASN A 176 18.48 -20.31 -12.08
CA ASN A 176 19.13 -19.65 -10.95
C ASN A 176 20.51 -20.26 -10.69
N ALA A 177 21.37 -19.54 -9.98
CA ALA A 177 22.71 -20.02 -9.62
C ALA A 177 22.73 -20.98 -8.41
N GLY A 178 21.57 -21.29 -7.81
CA GLY A 178 21.44 -22.07 -6.58
C GLY A 178 21.22 -23.57 -6.81
N ALA A 179 20.98 -24.28 -5.73
CA ALA A 179 20.88 -25.76 -5.71
C ALA A 179 19.64 -26.35 -6.37
N ASN A 180 18.58 -25.58 -6.61
CA ASN A 180 17.28 -26.09 -7.09
C ASN A 180 16.97 -25.61 -8.52
N GLN A 181 17.97 -25.61 -9.40
CA GLN A 181 17.88 -25.06 -10.77
C GLN A 181 16.80 -25.72 -11.65
N ASP A 182 16.44 -26.97 -11.36
CA ASP A 182 15.45 -27.72 -12.13
C ASP A 182 14.02 -27.45 -11.69
N SER A 183 13.83 -27.01 -10.46
CA SER A 183 12.51 -26.82 -9.85
C SER A 183 12.10 -25.36 -9.72
N PHE A 184 13.08 -24.44 -9.74
CA PHE A 184 12.85 -23.02 -9.55
C PHE A 184 13.67 -22.17 -10.51
N LEU A 185 13.04 -21.16 -11.11
CA LEU A 185 13.65 -20.27 -12.08
C LEU A 185 13.54 -18.82 -11.66
N LEU A 186 14.47 -18.00 -12.11
CA LEU A 186 14.41 -16.54 -11.98
C LEU A 186 13.68 -15.93 -13.18
N LEU A 187 12.76 -15.02 -12.93
CA LEU A 187 12.12 -14.23 -13.98
C LEU A 187 12.94 -12.98 -14.28
N THR A 188 13.26 -12.79 -15.55
CA THR A 188 13.91 -11.58 -16.06
C THR A 188 13.10 -11.00 -17.20
N SER A 189 13.14 -9.68 -17.34
CA SER A 189 12.54 -8.93 -18.44
C SER A 189 13.52 -7.95 -19.05
N LYS A 190 13.23 -7.49 -20.26
CA LYS A 190 13.83 -6.29 -20.84
C LYS A 190 12.84 -5.15 -20.81
N LEU A 191 13.34 -3.95 -20.63
CA LEU A 191 12.62 -2.70 -20.68
C LEU A 191 13.39 -1.75 -21.59
N SER A 192 12.76 -1.27 -22.66
CA SER A 192 13.28 -0.20 -23.52
C SER A 192 12.65 1.11 -23.06
N ASP A 193 13.43 1.87 -22.33
CA ASP A 193 12.94 3.09 -21.69
C ASP A 193 13.03 4.29 -22.66
N PRO A 194 11.98 5.12 -22.81
CA PRO A 194 12.00 6.29 -23.67
C PRO A 194 12.71 7.47 -23.01
N ILE A 195 13.67 8.08 -23.70
CA ILE A 195 14.46 9.21 -23.18
C ILE A 195 13.64 10.49 -22.91
N ALA A 196 12.43 10.59 -23.50
CA ALA A 196 11.70 11.85 -23.52
C ALA A 196 10.95 12.19 -22.22
N GLN A 197 10.81 11.26 -21.29
CA GLN A 197 10.05 11.43 -20.06
C GLN A 197 10.65 10.61 -18.94
N GLN A 198 10.43 11.05 -17.71
CA GLN A 198 10.72 10.27 -16.53
C GLN A 198 9.57 9.29 -16.27
N ASN A 199 9.92 8.04 -16.03
CA ASN A 199 8.98 6.95 -15.86
C ASN A 199 9.07 6.33 -14.47
N PHE A 200 7.91 5.91 -13.94
CA PHE A 200 7.77 5.33 -12.62
C PHE A 200 7.01 4.02 -12.73
N TYR A 201 7.54 2.99 -12.09
CA TYR A 201 7.08 1.63 -12.26
C TYR A 201 6.84 0.93 -10.93
N ARG A 202 5.89 0.01 -10.95
CA ARG A 202 5.66 -0.99 -9.93
C ARG A 202 5.27 -2.30 -10.58
N TYR A 203 5.56 -3.41 -9.94
CA TYR A 203 5.00 -4.69 -10.38
C TYR A 203 4.38 -5.47 -9.23
N GLN A 204 3.42 -6.31 -9.59
CA GLN A 204 2.77 -7.26 -8.71
C GLN A 204 2.79 -8.64 -9.38
N VAL A 205 2.75 -9.68 -8.58
CA VAL A 205 2.80 -11.06 -9.07
C VAL A 205 1.58 -11.82 -8.57
N LYS A 206 0.94 -12.54 -9.48
CA LYS A 206 -0.12 -13.50 -9.17
C LYS A 206 0.34 -14.89 -9.59
N MET A 207 0.22 -15.88 -8.69
CA MET A 207 0.50 -17.29 -8.96
C MET A 207 -0.82 -18.05 -9.12
N GLY A 208 -1.06 -18.64 -10.31
CA GLY A 208 -2.31 -19.32 -10.64
C GLY A 208 -3.54 -18.41 -10.37
N ASP A 209 -4.51 -18.92 -9.63
CA ASP A 209 -5.74 -18.21 -9.27
C ASP A 209 -5.62 -17.38 -7.97
N GLY A 210 -4.42 -17.27 -7.40
CA GLY A 210 -4.17 -16.47 -6.20
C GLY A 210 -4.36 -14.96 -6.41
N PRO A 211 -4.23 -14.14 -5.35
CA PRO A 211 -4.27 -12.69 -5.45
C PRO A 211 -2.99 -12.13 -6.08
N PHE A 212 -3.04 -10.89 -6.54
CA PHE A 212 -1.84 -10.12 -6.84
C PHE A 212 -1.12 -9.74 -5.55
N ILE A 213 0.15 -10.09 -5.43
CA ILE A 213 1.01 -9.77 -4.29
C ILE A 213 2.11 -8.82 -4.75
N THR A 214 2.31 -7.75 -3.98
CA THR A 214 3.41 -6.82 -4.19
C THR A 214 4.67 -7.37 -3.50
N PRO A 215 5.81 -7.48 -4.19
CA PRO A 215 7.05 -7.88 -3.55
C PRO A 215 7.47 -6.88 -2.46
N GLY A 216 7.79 -7.38 -1.27
CA GLY A 216 8.32 -6.55 -0.19
C GLY A 216 9.73 -6.04 -0.50
N GLY A 217 10.00 -4.76 -0.23
CA GLY A 217 11.34 -4.20 -0.28
C GLY A 217 11.92 -3.94 -1.67
N GLY A 218 11.10 -3.62 -2.69
CA GLY A 218 11.66 -3.27 -3.99
C GLY A 218 10.74 -3.46 -5.20
N SER A 219 9.45 -3.26 -5.05
CA SER A 219 8.52 -3.30 -6.18
C SER A 219 8.39 -1.97 -6.93
N LEU A 220 8.83 -0.88 -6.30
CA LEU A 220 8.80 0.48 -6.85
C LEU A 220 10.18 0.86 -7.36
N PHE A 221 10.26 1.40 -8.56
CA PHE A 221 11.48 1.97 -9.12
C PHE A 221 11.17 3.01 -10.19
N ASP A 222 12.15 3.85 -10.46
CA ASP A 222 12.13 4.86 -11.51
C ASP A 222 13.28 4.65 -12.50
N ASP A 223 13.25 5.37 -13.62
CA ASP A 223 14.19 5.26 -14.70
C ASP A 223 15.46 6.11 -14.54
N ARG A 224 15.65 6.84 -13.44
CA ARG A 224 16.77 7.80 -13.28
C ARG A 224 18.15 7.21 -13.59
N LEU A 225 18.33 5.91 -13.39
CA LEU A 225 19.60 5.23 -13.64
C LEU A 225 19.72 4.64 -15.06
N PHE A 226 18.61 4.53 -15.81
CA PHE A 226 18.57 3.89 -17.13
C PHE A 226 17.70 4.61 -18.16
N ASN A 227 17.36 5.88 -17.90
CA ASN A 227 16.54 6.71 -18.81
C ASN A 227 17.11 6.71 -20.22
N GLY A 228 16.26 6.36 -21.19
CA GLY A 228 16.63 6.24 -22.61
C GLY A 228 17.45 5.00 -22.95
N GLN A 229 17.55 4.00 -22.08
CA GLN A 229 18.38 2.81 -22.28
C GLN A 229 17.53 1.54 -22.32
N ASN A 230 18.11 0.50 -22.92
CA ASN A 230 17.63 -0.85 -22.79
C ASN A 230 18.13 -1.46 -21.49
N PHE A 231 17.24 -1.73 -20.56
CA PHE A 231 17.59 -2.24 -19.25
C PHE A 231 17.05 -3.65 -19.01
N ARG A 232 17.81 -4.47 -18.29
CA ARG A 232 17.37 -5.80 -17.87
C ARG A 232 16.92 -5.75 -16.41
N LEU A 233 15.67 -6.14 -16.17
CA LEU A 233 15.05 -6.23 -14.87
C LEU A 233 14.99 -7.68 -14.40
N ASN A 234 15.32 -7.93 -13.14
CA ASN A 234 14.91 -9.14 -12.45
C ASN A 234 13.61 -8.82 -11.72
N LEU A 235 12.62 -9.71 -11.86
CA LEU A 235 11.31 -9.58 -11.25
C LEU A 235 11.10 -10.73 -10.24
N PRO A 236 11.70 -10.63 -9.03
CA PRO A 236 11.57 -11.69 -8.03
C PRO A 236 10.12 -11.92 -7.60
N ARG A 237 9.79 -13.20 -7.36
CA ARG A 237 8.49 -13.61 -6.84
C ARG A 237 8.37 -13.16 -5.37
N PRO A 238 7.25 -12.53 -4.98
CA PRO A 238 6.96 -12.31 -3.56
C PRO A 238 6.71 -13.66 -2.85
N GLY A 239 6.98 -13.72 -1.55
CA GLY A 239 6.52 -14.82 -0.72
C GLY A 239 4.98 -14.89 -0.72
N GLY A 240 4.42 -16.10 -0.70
CA GLY A 240 2.98 -16.29 -0.53
C GLY A 240 2.55 -16.07 0.92
N ASP A 241 1.27 -15.73 1.14
CA ASP A 241 0.69 -15.68 2.47
C ASP A 241 0.83 -17.04 3.17
N GLY A 242 1.44 -17.04 4.36
CA GLY A 242 1.71 -18.26 5.12
C GLY A 242 2.87 -19.13 4.60
N GLU A 243 3.56 -18.70 3.54
CA GLU A 243 4.75 -19.39 3.04
C GLU A 243 5.94 -19.14 4.00
N SER A 244 6.55 -20.22 4.49
CA SER A 244 7.74 -20.10 5.31
C SER A 244 8.91 -19.55 4.49
N PHE A 245 9.63 -18.58 5.07
CA PHE A 245 10.82 -18.02 4.41
C PHE A 245 11.88 -19.10 4.17
N ASN A 246 12.27 -19.27 2.91
CA ASN A 246 13.35 -20.17 2.50
C ASN A 246 14.32 -19.42 1.59
N ILE A 247 15.51 -19.17 2.08
CA ILE A 247 16.54 -18.40 1.35
C ILE A 247 16.93 -19.04 0.01
N SER A 248 16.87 -20.37 -0.12
CA SER A 248 17.26 -21.07 -1.33
C SER A 248 16.24 -20.95 -2.47
N THR A 249 15.00 -20.57 -2.17
CA THR A 249 13.91 -20.40 -3.15
C THR A 249 13.33 -18.99 -3.15
N PHE A 250 13.86 -18.09 -2.32
CA PHE A 250 13.40 -16.73 -2.22
C PHE A 250 13.50 -15.99 -3.57
N GLY A 251 12.41 -15.37 -3.98
CA GLY A 251 12.34 -14.63 -5.25
C GLY A 251 12.23 -15.51 -6.51
N LEU A 252 12.24 -16.84 -6.38
CA LEU A 252 12.21 -17.76 -7.49
C LEU A 252 10.79 -18.29 -7.76
N TYR A 253 10.54 -18.64 -9.01
CA TYR A 253 9.26 -19.15 -9.50
C TYR A 253 9.30 -20.68 -9.66
N PRO A 254 8.36 -21.44 -9.07
CA PRO A 254 8.31 -22.89 -9.23
C PRO A 254 7.92 -23.27 -10.66
N VAL A 255 8.67 -24.20 -11.24
CA VAL A 255 8.44 -24.72 -12.61
C VAL A 255 7.05 -25.38 -12.72
N GLY A 256 6.40 -25.20 -13.86
CA GLY A 256 5.08 -25.76 -14.16
C GLY A 256 3.90 -24.92 -13.66
N LYS A 257 4.13 -23.85 -12.91
CA LYS A 257 3.07 -22.96 -12.45
C LYS A 257 2.83 -21.83 -13.45
N GLU A 258 1.57 -21.43 -13.59
CA GLU A 258 1.20 -20.20 -14.28
C GLU A 258 1.45 -19.00 -13.35
N THR A 259 2.01 -17.94 -13.91
CA THR A 259 2.21 -16.68 -13.21
C THR A 259 1.77 -15.51 -14.08
N THR A 260 1.16 -14.51 -13.46
CA THR A 260 0.81 -13.23 -14.10
C THR A 260 1.60 -12.12 -13.44
N ILE A 261 2.33 -11.36 -14.24
CA ILE A 261 3.00 -10.13 -13.82
C ILE A 261 2.09 -8.97 -14.18
N ARG A 262 1.61 -8.23 -13.20
CA ARG A 262 0.93 -6.95 -13.39
C ARG A 262 1.99 -5.84 -13.37
N TRP A 263 2.31 -5.32 -14.52
CA TRP A 263 3.25 -4.22 -14.71
C TRP A 263 2.50 -2.90 -14.70
N VAL A 264 2.85 -2.03 -13.75
CA VAL A 264 2.15 -0.77 -13.50
C VAL A 264 3.08 0.38 -13.82
N ASN A 265 2.61 1.26 -14.70
CA ASN A 265 3.18 2.59 -14.93
C ASN A 265 2.32 3.59 -14.14
N MET A 266 2.94 4.53 -13.45
CA MET A 266 2.23 5.49 -12.60
C MET A 266 2.78 6.91 -12.76
N ASP A 267 2.01 7.90 -12.33
CA ASP A 267 2.51 9.27 -12.27
C ASP A 267 3.49 9.46 -11.10
N GLN A 268 4.26 10.54 -11.15
CA GLN A 268 5.27 10.85 -10.12
C GLN A 268 4.64 10.98 -8.74
N SER A 269 3.45 11.58 -8.64
CA SER A 269 2.80 11.81 -7.35
C SER A 269 2.43 10.51 -6.65
N LEU A 270 1.93 9.53 -7.41
CA LEU A 270 1.60 8.21 -6.88
C LEU A 270 2.86 7.42 -6.49
N PHE A 271 3.91 7.49 -7.32
CA PHE A 271 5.20 6.91 -6.99
C PHE A 271 5.77 7.50 -5.70
N ASP A 272 5.80 8.83 -5.59
CA ASP A 272 6.30 9.52 -4.42
C ASP A 272 5.51 9.18 -3.14
N PHE A 273 4.17 9.08 -3.24
CA PHE A 273 3.32 8.65 -2.13
C PHE A 273 3.69 7.24 -1.66
N TRP A 274 3.68 6.25 -2.55
CA TRP A 274 3.99 4.87 -2.17
C TRP A 274 5.43 4.70 -1.70
N ASN A 275 6.40 5.34 -2.36
CA ASN A 275 7.80 5.26 -1.97
C ASN A 275 8.04 5.81 -0.56
N THR A 276 7.41 6.94 -0.22
CA THR A 276 7.53 7.51 1.13
C THR A 276 6.70 6.75 2.16
N LEU A 277 5.57 6.17 1.78
CA LEU A 277 4.74 5.33 2.65
C LEU A 277 5.46 4.00 2.98
N GLU A 278 5.95 3.28 1.95
CA GLU A 278 6.70 2.03 2.14
C GLU A 278 7.97 2.26 2.97
N PHE A 279 8.68 3.36 2.75
CA PHE A 279 9.83 3.73 3.57
C PHE A 279 9.42 3.98 5.03
N SER A 280 8.33 4.70 5.28
CA SER A 280 7.83 4.97 6.63
C SER A 280 7.41 3.68 7.37
N ILE A 281 6.76 2.75 6.66
CA ILE A 281 6.33 1.46 7.24
C ILE A 281 7.53 0.56 7.55
N ASN A 282 8.52 0.51 6.66
CA ASN A 282 9.67 -0.38 6.80
C ASN A 282 10.77 0.18 7.73
N ASN A 283 10.74 1.48 8.02
CA ASN A 283 11.74 2.16 8.83
C ASN A 283 11.19 2.51 10.23
N GLN A 284 10.66 1.51 10.93
CA GLN A 284 10.14 1.65 12.29
C GLN A 284 11.17 1.15 13.30
N GLY A 285 11.55 1.99 14.26
CA GLY A 285 12.48 1.60 15.32
C GLY A 285 12.99 2.82 16.10
N PRO A 286 13.72 2.61 17.21
CA PRO A 286 14.19 3.69 18.08
C PRO A 286 15.18 4.66 17.41
N PHE A 287 15.75 4.28 16.26
CA PHE A 287 16.66 5.10 15.45
C PHE A 287 16.08 5.46 14.09
N SER A 288 14.77 5.27 13.90
CA SER A 288 14.11 5.61 12.63
C SER A 288 14.08 7.14 12.42
N THR A 289 14.35 7.55 11.20
CA THR A 289 14.18 8.95 10.77
C THR A 289 12.71 9.21 10.45
N TYR A 290 12.17 10.31 10.94
CA TYR A 290 10.82 10.74 10.56
C TYR A 290 10.76 10.99 9.06
N THR A 291 9.83 10.31 8.39
CA THR A 291 9.54 10.50 6.97
C THR A 291 8.12 10.99 6.81
N ARG A 292 7.96 12.16 6.23
CA ARG A 292 6.64 12.66 5.87
C ARG A 292 6.17 11.98 4.58
N VAL A 293 5.04 11.28 4.64
CA VAL A 293 4.40 10.72 3.45
C VAL A 293 3.99 11.87 2.52
N LYS A 294 4.41 11.79 1.24
CA LYS A 294 4.07 12.80 0.25
C LYS A 294 2.59 12.71 -0.14
N THR A 295 2.02 13.84 -0.53
CA THR A 295 0.61 13.95 -0.94
C THR A 295 0.49 14.88 -2.14
N ASN A 296 -0.43 14.58 -3.08
CA ASN A 296 -0.86 15.50 -4.14
C ASN A 296 -2.26 16.06 -3.88
N VAL A 297 -2.82 15.80 -2.70
CA VAL A 297 -4.16 16.25 -2.29
C VAL A 297 -4.07 17.61 -1.60
N LYS A 298 -4.81 18.59 -2.09
CA LYS A 298 -4.93 19.91 -1.48
C LYS A 298 -6.11 19.91 -0.51
N GLY A 299 -5.85 20.30 0.75
CA GLY A 299 -6.87 20.36 1.82
C GLY A 299 -7.03 19.05 2.62
N ALA A 300 -6.27 18.01 2.30
CA ALA A 300 -6.24 16.74 3.01
C ALA A 300 -4.87 16.05 2.85
N LEU A 301 -4.68 14.90 3.49
CA LEU A 301 -3.56 13.97 3.28
C LEU A 301 -3.94 12.92 2.22
N GLY A 302 -2.95 12.12 1.79
CA GLY A 302 -3.17 10.95 0.94
C GLY A 302 -2.86 11.17 -0.53
N VAL A 303 -3.51 10.45 -1.42
CA VAL A 303 -3.20 10.42 -2.84
C VAL A 303 -4.43 10.26 -3.72
N TRP A 304 -4.44 10.95 -4.85
CA TRP A 304 -5.22 10.66 -6.03
C TRP A 304 -4.27 10.26 -7.14
N GLY A 305 -4.23 8.95 -7.48
CA GLY A 305 -3.23 8.37 -8.36
C GLY A 305 -3.79 7.91 -9.70
N GLY A 306 -3.07 8.22 -10.78
CA GLY A 306 -3.30 7.70 -12.11
C GLY A 306 -2.30 6.61 -12.45
N LEU A 307 -2.80 5.47 -12.91
CA LEU A 307 -1.93 4.36 -13.28
C LEU A 307 -2.41 3.65 -14.54
N TYR A 308 -1.45 3.04 -15.26
CA TYR A 308 -1.70 2.15 -16.37
C TYR A 308 -1.14 0.78 -16.05
N ALA A 309 -1.97 -0.25 -16.09
CA ALA A 309 -1.56 -1.62 -15.82
C ALA A 309 -1.56 -2.46 -17.09
N LYS A 310 -0.55 -3.34 -17.24
CA LYS A 310 -0.49 -4.36 -18.25
C LYS A 310 -0.17 -5.71 -17.62
N ASN A 311 -0.95 -6.72 -17.96
CA ASN A 311 -0.81 -8.06 -17.42
C ASN A 311 -0.08 -8.96 -18.42
N TYR A 312 0.92 -9.70 -17.92
CA TYR A 312 1.67 -10.69 -18.71
C TYR A 312 1.53 -12.05 -18.03
N THR A 313 0.76 -12.94 -18.64
CA THR A 313 0.57 -14.30 -18.12
C THR A 313 1.48 -15.26 -18.87
N ILE A 314 2.32 -15.99 -18.13
CA ILE A 314 3.28 -16.94 -18.66
C ILE A 314 3.36 -18.17 -17.77
N THR A 315 3.62 -19.33 -18.35
CA THR A 315 3.92 -20.55 -17.60
C THR A 315 5.42 -20.61 -17.30
N VAL A 316 5.78 -20.96 -16.07
CA VAL A 316 7.19 -21.13 -15.66
C VAL A 316 7.77 -22.35 -16.36
N LYS A 317 8.60 -22.13 -17.37
CA LYS A 317 9.26 -23.16 -18.20
C LYS A 317 10.74 -22.88 -18.31
N LYS A 318 11.56 -23.99 -18.45
CA LYS A 318 12.98 -23.91 -18.84
C LYS A 318 13.15 -23.41 -20.28
#